data_6146409357d837a5835c7ab601760615
#
_entry.id   6146409357d837a5835c7ab601760615
#
_cell.length_a   1.000
_cell.length_b   1.000
_cell.length_c   1.000
_cell.angle_alpha   90.00
_cell.angle_beta   90.00
_cell.angle_gamma   90.00
#
_symmetry.space_group_name_H-M   'P 1'
#
loop_
_entity.id
_entity.type
_entity.pdbx_description
1 polymer ?
#
loop_
_entity_poly.entity_id
_entity_poly.type
_entity_poly.pdbx_seq_one_letter_code
_entity_poly.pdbx_strand_id
1 'polypeptide(L)'
;MSKLDSNAHSVFLLYYHLILVIKYRKKILTNPVSERAREIFEYIAPKYHVTLEEWNHDRDHVHIMFRAHPKSELSKFINAYKSASSRLIKKEYPEIRQKLWKEMFWSQSFCLLSAGGAPIEVICQYIETQGENKSEHRVPFSDLPE
;
A
#
# COMPACT_ATOMS: atom_id res chain seq x y z
N MET A 1 1.59 23.08 -1.22
CA MET A 1 0.91 22.78 -2.43
C MET A 1 1.83 22.29 -3.51
N SER A 2 1.40 21.30 -4.24
CA SER A 2 2.27 20.69 -5.22
C SER A 2 2.38 21.51 -6.49
N LYS A 3 3.54 21.45 -7.07
CA LYS A 3 3.69 21.96 -8.42
C LYS A 3 3.23 20.91 -9.41
N LEU A 4 2.86 21.36 -10.59
CA LEU A 4 2.60 20.45 -11.69
C LEU A 4 3.91 19.80 -12.15
N ASP A 5 3.86 18.51 -12.40
CA ASP A 5 4.98 17.81 -12.99
C ASP A 5 4.97 18.01 -14.49
N SER A 6 6.13 17.83 -15.12
CA SER A 6 6.22 18.00 -16.55
C SER A 6 7.33 17.13 -17.12
N ASN A 7 7.21 16.86 -18.41
CA ASN A 7 8.28 16.31 -19.20
C ASN A 7 8.38 17.13 -20.48
N ALA A 8 9.08 16.63 -21.49
CA ALA A 8 9.33 17.42 -22.70
C ALA A 8 8.06 17.85 -23.43
N HIS A 9 6.97 17.09 -23.29
CA HIS A 9 5.75 17.30 -24.09
C HIS A 9 4.46 17.36 -23.29
N SER A 10 4.52 17.17 -21.98
CA SER A 10 3.31 17.05 -21.18
C SER A 10 3.45 17.68 -19.81
N VAL A 11 2.32 18.09 -19.27
CA VAL A 11 2.20 18.53 -17.88
C VAL A 11 1.20 17.62 -17.20
N PHE A 12 1.52 17.18 -15.98
CA PHE A 12 0.65 16.25 -15.28
C PHE A 12 0.76 16.44 -13.77
N LEU A 13 -0.24 15.92 -13.06
CA LEU A 13 -0.28 15.95 -11.61
C LEU A 13 -1.02 14.68 -11.17
N LEU A 14 -0.25 13.63 -10.87
CA LEU A 14 -0.81 12.32 -10.59
C LEU A 14 -0.46 11.89 -9.17
N TYR A 15 -1.40 12.13 -8.26
CA TYR A 15 -1.26 11.69 -6.86
C TYR A 15 -2.25 10.58 -6.57
N TYR A 16 -1.81 9.63 -5.78
CA TYR A 16 -2.62 8.47 -5.42
C TYR A 16 -2.53 8.17 -3.94
N HIS A 17 -3.62 7.63 -3.41
CA HIS A 17 -3.64 7.02 -2.08
C HIS A 17 -3.60 5.51 -2.28
N LEU A 18 -2.66 4.87 -1.58
CA LEU A 18 -2.53 3.42 -1.61
C LEU A 18 -2.70 2.91 -0.19
N ILE A 19 -3.64 1.98 -0.01
CA ILE A 19 -3.89 1.36 1.28
C ILE A 19 -3.49 -0.11 1.17
N LEU A 20 -2.57 -0.54 2.01
CA LEU A 20 -2.18 -1.94 2.11
C LEU A 20 -2.48 -2.42 3.53
N VAL A 21 -3.19 -3.52 3.64
CA VAL A 21 -3.65 -4.05 4.92
C VAL A 21 -2.95 -5.37 5.21
N ILE A 22 -2.54 -5.56 6.45
CA ILE A 22 -1.94 -6.82 6.89
C ILE A 22 -3.01 -7.92 6.81
N LYS A 23 -2.63 -9.09 6.35
CA LYS A 23 -3.56 -10.22 6.21
C LYS A 23 -4.28 -10.46 7.53
N TYR A 24 -5.60 -10.51 7.47
CA TYR A 24 -6.49 -10.66 8.62
C TYR A 24 -6.30 -9.56 9.67
N ARG A 25 -5.78 -8.41 9.24
CA ARG A 25 -5.55 -7.25 10.10
C ARG A 25 -4.73 -7.60 11.36
N LYS A 26 -3.75 -8.48 11.21
CA LYS A 26 -2.82 -8.76 12.30
C LYS A 26 -2.07 -7.49 12.68
N LYS A 27 -1.95 -7.25 13.98
CA LYS A 27 -1.37 -6.00 14.48
C LYS A 27 0.13 -6.14 14.65
N ILE A 28 0.83 -6.23 13.53
CA ILE A 28 2.27 -6.47 13.52
C ILE A 28 3.09 -5.26 13.06
N LEU A 29 2.44 -4.19 12.62
CA LEU A 29 3.15 -2.99 12.15
C LEU A 29 3.52 -2.10 13.33
N THR A 30 4.59 -2.46 14.01
CA THR A 30 5.19 -1.59 15.01
C THR A 30 5.91 -0.46 14.30
N ASN A 31 6.33 0.56 15.05
CA ASN A 31 7.04 1.67 14.43
C ASN A 31 8.31 1.24 13.69
N PRO A 32 9.17 0.36 14.25
CA PRO A 32 10.33 -0.10 13.48
C PRO A 32 9.96 -0.86 12.21
N VAL A 33 8.92 -1.68 12.25
CA VAL A 33 8.51 -2.45 11.09
C VAL A 33 7.93 -1.52 10.02
N SER A 34 7.13 -0.54 10.44
CA SER A 34 6.59 0.45 9.52
C SER A 34 7.70 1.26 8.87
N GLU A 35 8.70 1.66 9.65
CA GLU A 35 9.82 2.41 9.11
C GLU A 35 10.58 1.60 8.07
N ARG A 36 10.78 0.30 8.35
CA ARG A 36 11.45 -0.57 7.38
C ARG A 36 10.61 -0.71 6.11
N ALA A 37 9.29 -0.85 6.28
CA ALA A 37 8.39 -0.94 5.13
C ALA A 37 8.46 0.33 4.26
N ARG A 38 8.58 1.50 4.89
CA ARG A 38 8.73 2.76 4.17
C ARG A 38 10.06 2.83 3.42
N GLU A 39 11.14 2.38 4.05
CA GLU A 39 12.44 2.35 3.38
C GLU A 39 12.42 1.49 2.13
N ILE A 40 11.77 0.34 2.22
CA ILE A 40 11.67 -0.55 1.06
C ILE A 40 10.86 0.11 -0.06
N PHE A 41 9.79 0.82 0.31
CA PHE A 41 8.99 1.55 -0.65
C PHE A 41 9.85 2.59 -1.38
N GLU A 42 10.61 3.36 -0.63
CA GLU A 42 11.45 4.41 -1.19
C GLU A 42 12.59 3.85 -2.05
N TYR A 43 13.01 2.63 -1.76
CA TYR A 43 14.04 2.00 -2.56
C TYR A 43 13.50 1.52 -3.92
N ILE A 44 12.29 1.00 -3.94
CA ILE A 44 11.70 0.45 -5.15
C ILE A 44 11.07 1.53 -6.03
N ALA A 45 10.51 2.57 -5.40
CA ALA A 45 9.70 3.58 -6.09
C ALA A 45 10.39 4.24 -7.29
N PRO A 46 11.67 4.64 -7.21
CA PRO A 46 12.29 5.31 -8.36
C PRO A 46 12.32 4.48 -9.62
N LYS A 47 12.37 3.17 -9.49
CA LYS A 47 12.39 2.28 -10.65
C LYS A 47 11.09 2.34 -11.45
N TYR A 48 10.02 2.85 -10.83
CA TYR A 48 8.71 2.96 -11.46
C TYR A 48 8.26 4.40 -11.59
N HIS A 49 9.19 5.34 -11.47
CA HIS A 49 8.90 6.79 -11.58
C HIS A 49 7.87 7.22 -10.53
N VAL A 50 7.98 6.67 -9.34
CA VAL A 50 7.10 6.97 -8.21
C VAL A 50 7.89 7.70 -7.14
N THR A 51 7.26 8.70 -6.52
CA THR A 51 7.85 9.47 -5.43
C THR A 51 6.92 9.42 -4.24
N LEU A 52 7.45 8.98 -3.09
CA LEU A 52 6.68 8.95 -1.86
C LEU A 52 6.44 10.37 -1.36
N GLU A 53 5.17 10.68 -1.04
CA GLU A 53 4.80 11.99 -0.50
C GLU A 53 4.46 11.91 0.98
N GLU A 54 3.65 10.94 1.40
CA GLU A 54 3.26 10.76 2.78
C GLU A 54 3.19 9.29 3.13
N TRP A 55 3.58 8.98 4.35
CA TRP A 55 3.53 7.62 4.87
C TRP A 55 2.88 7.65 6.24
N ASN A 56 1.73 7.01 6.38
CA ASN A 56 1.03 6.89 7.64
C ASN A 56 0.69 5.44 7.88
N HIS A 57 0.65 5.03 9.14
CA HIS A 57 0.32 3.64 9.44
C HIS A 57 -0.40 3.52 10.75
N ASP A 58 -1.16 2.43 10.86
CA ASP A 58 -1.63 1.91 12.13
C ASP A 58 -0.95 0.56 12.32
N ARG A 59 -1.41 -0.21 13.29
CA ARG A 59 -0.78 -1.49 13.59
C ARG A 59 -1.08 -2.54 12.53
N ASP A 60 -2.14 -2.37 11.75
CA ASP A 60 -2.61 -3.37 10.81
C ASP A 60 -2.71 -2.88 9.36
N HIS A 61 -2.31 -1.65 9.07
CA HIS A 61 -2.34 -1.16 7.69
C HIS A 61 -1.43 0.05 7.51
N VAL A 62 -1.11 0.33 6.25
CA VAL A 62 -0.41 1.55 5.88
C VAL A 62 -1.26 2.33 4.90
N HIS A 63 -1.19 3.65 5.02
CA HIS A 63 -1.84 4.58 4.10
C HIS A 63 -0.73 5.44 3.50
N ILE A 64 -0.50 5.27 2.22
CA ILE A 64 0.62 5.88 1.51
C ILE A 64 0.07 6.86 0.50
N MET A 65 0.62 8.06 0.45
CA MET A 65 0.33 8.97 -0.66
C MET A 65 1.59 9.10 -1.48
N PHE A 66 1.46 8.91 -2.78
CA PHE A 66 2.61 8.99 -3.66
C PHE A 66 2.25 9.71 -4.95
N ARG A 67 3.30 10.21 -5.60
CA ARG A 67 3.18 10.89 -6.89
C ARG A 67 3.70 9.96 -7.97
N ALA A 68 2.98 9.89 -9.07
CA ALA A 68 3.33 8.99 -10.16
C ALA A 68 3.58 9.78 -11.44
N HIS A 69 4.07 9.09 -12.43
CA HIS A 69 4.35 9.60 -13.76
C HIS A 69 3.42 8.85 -14.73
N PRO A 70 3.03 9.46 -15.86
CA PRO A 70 2.23 8.72 -16.85
C PRO A 70 2.86 7.41 -17.30
N LYS A 71 4.18 7.27 -17.19
CA LYS A 71 4.89 6.04 -17.53
C LYS A 71 4.87 5.02 -16.41
N SER A 72 4.39 5.37 -15.22
CA SER A 72 4.39 4.44 -14.09
C SER A 72 3.43 3.29 -14.35
N GLU A 73 3.93 2.08 -14.18
CA GLU A 73 3.09 0.88 -14.27
C GLU A 73 2.68 0.53 -12.84
N LEU A 74 1.55 1.11 -12.40
CA LEU A 74 1.20 1.10 -10.99
C LEU A 74 0.96 -0.30 -10.43
N SER A 75 0.27 -1.15 -11.18
CA SER A 75 0.05 -2.52 -10.70
C SER A 75 1.35 -3.29 -10.54
N LYS A 76 2.25 -3.15 -11.49
CA LYS A 76 3.57 -3.77 -11.39
C LYS A 76 4.34 -3.26 -10.19
N PHE A 77 4.31 -1.94 -10.00
CA PHE A 77 5.00 -1.32 -8.88
C PHE A 77 4.47 -1.85 -7.55
N ILE A 78 3.15 -1.83 -7.40
CA ILE A 78 2.53 -2.23 -6.13
C ILE A 78 2.83 -3.69 -5.84
N ASN A 79 2.72 -4.55 -6.84
CA ASN A 79 2.99 -5.98 -6.63
C ASN A 79 4.47 -6.24 -6.34
N ALA A 80 5.37 -5.52 -6.99
CA ALA A 80 6.80 -5.63 -6.70
C ALA A 80 7.09 -5.20 -5.27
N TYR A 81 6.46 -4.11 -4.83
CA TYR A 81 6.64 -3.64 -3.46
C TYR A 81 6.09 -4.65 -2.45
N LYS A 82 4.86 -5.14 -2.68
CA LYS A 82 4.26 -6.10 -1.75
C LYS A 82 5.14 -7.35 -1.62
N SER A 83 5.65 -7.83 -2.72
CA SER A 83 6.48 -9.03 -2.72
C SER A 83 7.80 -8.81 -1.99
N ALA A 84 8.49 -7.73 -2.31
CA ALA A 84 9.78 -7.44 -1.70
C ALA A 84 9.65 -7.13 -0.21
N SER A 85 8.67 -6.30 0.16
CA SER A 85 8.50 -5.94 1.57
C SER A 85 8.09 -7.14 2.41
N SER A 86 7.20 -7.97 1.89
CA SER A 86 6.80 -9.20 2.59
C SER A 86 8.01 -10.08 2.86
N ARG A 87 8.81 -10.34 1.84
CA ARG A 87 9.97 -11.22 1.95
C ARG A 87 11.01 -10.65 2.91
N LEU A 88 11.34 -9.38 2.77
CA LEU A 88 12.41 -8.78 3.57
C LEU A 88 12.01 -8.62 5.03
N ILE A 89 10.78 -8.17 5.29
CA ILE A 89 10.35 -7.99 6.67
C ILE A 89 10.25 -9.33 7.39
N LYS A 90 9.73 -10.36 6.72
CA LYS A 90 9.66 -11.67 7.35
C LYS A 90 11.04 -12.24 7.64
N LYS A 91 12.02 -11.94 6.79
CA LYS A 91 13.39 -12.39 7.01
C LYS A 91 14.05 -11.65 8.17
N GLU A 92 13.83 -10.35 8.25
CA GLU A 92 14.48 -9.51 9.25
C GLU A 92 13.79 -9.56 10.61
N TYR A 93 12.51 -9.94 10.64
CA TYR A 93 11.70 -9.99 11.85
C TYR A 93 11.06 -11.37 11.98
N PRO A 94 11.84 -12.40 12.37
CA PRO A 94 11.29 -13.77 12.44
C PRO A 94 10.10 -13.88 13.39
N GLU A 95 10.05 -13.05 14.44
CA GLU A 95 8.94 -13.09 15.39
C GLU A 95 7.63 -12.67 14.71
N ILE A 96 7.71 -11.77 13.73
CA ILE A 96 6.52 -11.37 12.96
C ILE A 96 6.07 -12.53 12.06
N ARG A 97 7.03 -13.16 11.39
CA ARG A 97 6.73 -14.27 10.51
C ARG A 97 5.97 -15.38 11.23
N GLN A 98 6.32 -15.64 12.49
CA GLN A 98 5.65 -16.66 13.26
C GLN A 98 4.20 -16.33 13.58
N LYS A 99 3.85 -15.05 13.59
CA LYS A 99 2.48 -14.61 13.88
C LYS A 99 1.58 -14.63 12.66
N LEU A 100 2.14 -14.80 11.47
CA LEU A 100 1.39 -14.71 10.23
C LEU A 100 0.83 -16.06 9.82
N TRP A 101 -0.46 -16.08 9.49
CA TRP A 101 -1.09 -17.29 8.98
C TRP A 101 -0.49 -17.65 7.64
N LYS A 102 0.09 -18.85 7.54
CA LYS A 102 0.78 -19.32 6.33
C LYS A 102 1.79 -18.32 5.81
N GLU A 103 2.38 -17.55 6.72
CA GLU A 103 3.41 -16.55 6.40
C GLU A 103 2.93 -15.47 5.43
N MET A 104 1.64 -15.22 5.35
CA MET A 104 1.10 -14.19 4.47
C MET A 104 1.12 -12.84 5.17
N PHE A 105 1.86 -11.89 4.59
CA PHE A 105 2.04 -10.57 5.19
C PHE A 105 0.91 -9.63 4.82
N TRP A 106 0.83 -9.26 3.56
CA TRP A 106 -0.21 -8.34 3.09
C TRP A 106 -1.46 -9.07 2.65
N SER A 107 -2.61 -8.41 2.78
CA SER A 107 -3.82 -8.88 2.13
C SER A 107 -3.57 -8.95 0.63
N GLN A 108 -4.30 -9.85 -0.03
CA GLN A 108 -4.10 -10.09 -1.45
C GLN A 108 -4.45 -8.88 -2.31
N SER A 109 -5.53 -8.18 -1.95
CA SER A 109 -5.94 -7.00 -2.69
C SER A 109 -5.26 -5.76 -2.13
N PHE A 110 -5.45 -4.65 -2.81
CA PHE A 110 -5.02 -3.34 -2.32
C PHE A 110 -6.06 -2.31 -2.74
N CYS A 111 -6.02 -1.16 -2.09
CA CYS A 111 -6.90 -0.05 -2.44
C CYS A 111 -6.05 1.07 -3.04
N LEU A 112 -6.33 1.44 -4.27
CA LEU A 112 -5.59 2.50 -4.96
C LEU A 112 -6.59 3.52 -5.48
N LEU A 113 -6.47 4.75 -5.00
CA LEU A 113 -7.42 5.80 -5.33
C LEU A 113 -6.66 7.05 -5.76
N SER A 114 -7.18 7.76 -6.76
CA SER A 114 -6.59 9.04 -7.13
C SER A 114 -6.86 10.05 -6.03
N ALA A 115 -5.88 10.93 -5.79
CA ALA A 115 -6.01 11.94 -4.75
C ALA A 115 -7.11 12.91 -5.12
N GLY A 116 -7.88 13.33 -4.10
CA GLY A 116 -8.97 14.27 -4.28
C GLY A 116 -10.30 13.63 -4.59
N GLY A 117 -10.32 12.32 -4.86
CA GLY A 117 -11.53 11.64 -5.23
C GLY A 117 -12.12 10.69 -4.23
N ALA A 118 -11.37 10.30 -3.20
CA ALA A 118 -11.80 9.23 -2.32
C ALA A 118 -12.39 9.74 -1.01
N PRO A 119 -13.67 9.45 -0.72
CA PRO A 119 -14.20 9.73 0.62
C PRO A 119 -13.48 8.86 1.65
N ILE A 120 -13.27 9.43 2.83
CA ILE A 120 -12.59 8.71 3.91
C ILE A 120 -13.36 7.43 4.27
N GLU A 121 -14.69 7.45 4.09
CA GLU A 121 -15.52 6.29 4.39
C GLU A 121 -15.17 5.08 3.54
N VAL A 122 -14.83 5.30 2.28
CA VAL A 122 -14.43 4.19 1.40
C VAL A 122 -13.17 3.53 1.91
N ILE A 123 -12.19 4.34 2.33
CA ILE A 123 -10.93 3.83 2.86
C ILE A 123 -11.18 3.02 4.14
N CYS A 124 -11.97 3.57 5.07
CA CYS A 124 -12.27 2.90 6.32
C CYS A 124 -12.99 1.58 6.07
N GLN A 125 -13.94 1.59 5.16
CA GLN A 125 -14.71 0.40 4.85
C GLN A 125 -13.83 -0.67 4.23
N TYR A 126 -12.91 -0.27 3.37
CA TYR A 126 -11.97 -1.23 2.79
C TYR A 126 -11.16 -1.91 3.88
N ILE A 127 -10.62 -1.13 4.81
CA ILE A 127 -9.79 -1.68 5.88
C ILE A 127 -10.60 -2.66 6.73
N GLU A 128 -11.82 -2.29 7.08
CA GLU A 128 -12.68 -3.15 7.90
C GLU A 128 -13.01 -4.45 7.18
N THR A 129 -13.31 -4.37 5.89
CA THR A 129 -13.62 -5.54 5.10
C THR A 129 -12.45 -6.53 5.13
N GLN A 130 -11.23 -6.04 5.03
CA GLN A 130 -10.06 -6.92 5.07
C GLN A 130 -9.93 -7.63 6.41
N GLY A 131 -10.36 -6.99 7.50
CA GLY A 131 -10.27 -7.58 8.82
C GLY A 131 -11.30 -8.66 9.07
N GLU A 132 -12.51 -8.46 8.57
CA GLU A 132 -13.60 -9.40 8.80
C GLU A 132 -13.49 -10.65 7.95
N ASN A 133 -12.83 -10.56 6.85
CA ASN A 133 -12.84 -11.60 5.83
C ASN A 133 -11.76 -12.64 6.08
N LYS A 134 -11.99 -13.46 7.08
CA LYS A 134 -10.98 -14.42 7.51
C LYS A 134 -11.02 -15.72 6.75
N SER A 135 -12.06 -15.93 5.96
CA SER A 135 -12.16 -17.13 5.14
C SER A 135 -11.64 -16.82 3.74
N GLU A 136 -11.81 -17.76 2.86
CA GLU A 136 -11.51 -17.56 1.46
C GLU A 136 -12.44 -16.54 0.84
N HIS A 137 -13.47 -16.18 1.54
CA HIS A 137 -14.46 -15.23 1.06
C HIS A 137 -13.90 -13.82 1.17
N ARG A 138 -13.84 -13.13 0.08
CA ARG A 138 -13.23 -11.82 0.05
C ARG A 138 -14.01 -10.89 -0.85
N VAL A 139 -14.20 -9.65 -0.39
CA VAL A 139 -14.88 -8.65 -1.19
C VAL A 139 -13.88 -8.08 -2.20
N PRO A 140 -14.12 -8.25 -3.50
CA PRO A 140 -13.24 -7.64 -4.50
C PRO A 140 -13.30 -6.13 -4.42
N PHE A 141 -12.22 -5.50 -4.84
CA PHE A 141 -12.14 -4.04 -4.82
C PHE A 141 -13.30 -3.42 -5.61
N SER A 142 -13.67 -4.03 -6.74
CA SER A 142 -14.74 -3.51 -7.59
C SER A 142 -16.10 -3.51 -6.90
N ASP A 143 -16.27 -4.28 -5.83
CA ASP A 143 -17.53 -4.37 -5.11
C ASP A 143 -17.61 -3.44 -3.91
N LEU A 144 -16.56 -2.65 -3.67
CA LEU A 144 -16.58 -1.70 -2.58
C LEU A 144 -17.36 -0.45 -2.99
N PRO A 145 -18.04 0.19 -2.04
CA PRO A 145 -18.77 1.42 -2.38
C PRO A 145 -17.82 2.51 -2.80
N GLU A 146 -18.30 3.37 -3.64
CA GLU A 146 -17.51 4.49 -4.13
C GLU A 146 -17.69 5.77 -3.28
#